data_be9433c30bd2afd79f1e48ebea573b30
#
_entry.id   be9433c30bd2afd79f1e48ebea573b30
#
_cell.length_a   1.000
_cell.length_b   1.000
_cell.length_c   1.000
_cell.angle_alpha   90.00
_cell.angle_beta   90.00
_cell.angle_gamma   90.00
#
_symmetry.space_group_name_H-M   'P 1'
#
loop_
_entity.id
_entity.type
_entity.pdbx_description
1 polymer ?
#
loop_
_entity_poly.entity_id
_entity_poly.type
_entity_poly.pdbx_seq_one_letter_code
_entity_poly.pdbx_strand_id
1 'polypeptide(L)'
;MDTREVRKIDISRWKDQYIDFLYTSNDGLRLYFQRYKRTWDETEICMVNTETGDVKVLIHEEDKPYLDYQMRAIHFLNDGNEILFRSERTGWGHYYLYDKDGNLKNQVTSGPWVAGPIQKIDTAKRQIYFVGLGKEKNIDPYYYVLYRADLDKKDAVTLLTPENASHDVAIAPSSRYFVDSYSRVDLEPVN
;
A
#
# COMPACT_ATOMS: atom_id res chain seq x y z
N MET A 1 42.01 0.35 -4.98
CA MET A 1 41.52 0.53 -3.61
C MET A 1 40.17 1.22 -3.75
N ASP A 2 39.08 0.50 -3.45
CA ASP A 2 37.76 1.13 -3.39
C ASP A 2 37.74 2.11 -2.23
N THR A 3 37.76 3.38 -2.54
CA THR A 3 37.55 4.42 -1.53
C THR A 3 36.06 4.35 -1.17
N ARG A 4 35.73 3.73 -0.05
CA ARG A 4 34.37 3.76 0.53
C ARG A 4 34.08 5.21 0.94
N GLU A 5 33.61 5.99 0.00
CA GLU A 5 33.17 7.35 0.29
C GLU A 5 31.84 7.28 1.06
N VAL A 6 31.83 7.84 2.27
CA VAL A 6 30.62 7.97 3.07
C VAL A 6 30.05 9.36 2.81
N ARG A 7 28.83 9.40 2.25
CA ARG A 7 28.13 10.65 2.02
C ARG A 7 27.00 10.82 3.05
N LYS A 8 27.00 11.95 3.73
CA LYS A 8 25.89 12.34 4.60
C LYS A 8 24.77 12.95 3.75
N ILE A 9 23.56 12.44 3.88
CA ILE A 9 22.37 12.93 3.19
C ILE A 9 21.56 13.74 4.20
N ASP A 10 21.12 14.94 3.82
CA ASP A 10 20.19 15.74 4.63
C ASP A 10 18.76 15.27 4.40
N ILE A 11 18.26 14.50 5.36
CA ILE A 11 16.91 13.94 5.37
C ILE A 11 15.98 14.70 6.33
N SER A 12 16.47 15.81 6.92
CA SER A 12 15.70 16.61 7.86
C SER A 12 14.54 17.34 7.18
N ARG A 13 13.38 17.36 7.81
CA ARG A 13 12.20 18.13 7.39
C ARG A 13 11.59 18.84 8.59
N TRP A 14 11.36 18.10 9.65
CA TRP A 14 10.83 18.61 10.90
C TRP A 14 11.87 18.49 12.01
N LYS A 15 11.78 19.37 13.02
CA LYS A 15 12.67 19.33 14.18
C LYS A 15 12.60 17.98 14.90
N ASP A 16 11.41 17.38 14.90
CA ASP A 16 11.09 16.12 15.59
C ASP A 16 10.40 15.20 14.57
N GLN A 17 11.10 14.16 14.13
CA GLN A 17 10.62 13.26 13.08
C GLN A 17 11.11 11.83 13.29
N TYR A 18 10.34 10.89 12.78
CA TYR A 18 10.76 9.50 12.60
C TYR A 18 11.12 9.25 11.14
N ILE A 19 12.00 8.30 10.92
CA ILE A 19 12.45 7.91 9.58
C ILE A 19 12.48 6.41 9.51
N ASP A 20 11.82 5.85 8.48
CA ASP A 20 11.87 4.44 8.13
C ASP A 20 12.49 4.28 6.74
N PHE A 21 13.49 3.42 6.66
CA PHE A 21 14.04 2.98 5.40
C PHE A 21 13.04 2.02 4.74
N LEU A 22 12.77 2.19 3.45
CA LEU A 22 11.75 1.43 2.73
C LEU A 22 12.33 0.47 1.69
N TYR A 23 13.13 1.00 0.77
CA TYR A 23 13.55 0.25 -0.41
C TYR A 23 14.82 0.85 -1.04
N THR A 24 15.60 0.03 -1.73
CA THR A 24 16.68 0.47 -2.64
C THR A 24 16.47 -0.20 -4.01
N SER A 25 16.60 0.57 -5.10
CA SER A 25 16.56 0.02 -6.45
C SER A 25 17.73 -0.95 -6.69
N ASN A 26 17.55 -1.91 -7.61
CA ASN A 26 18.54 -2.95 -7.87
C ASN A 26 19.89 -2.40 -8.38
N ASP A 27 19.87 -1.26 -9.07
CA ASP A 27 21.06 -0.53 -9.52
C ASP A 27 21.76 0.24 -8.38
N GLY A 28 21.13 0.35 -7.21
CA GLY A 28 21.62 1.11 -6.07
C GLY A 28 21.54 2.63 -6.22
N LEU A 29 20.97 3.14 -7.30
CA LEU A 29 20.96 4.58 -7.59
C LEU A 29 19.83 5.33 -6.88
N ARG A 30 18.81 4.63 -6.42
CA ARG A 30 17.65 5.21 -5.73
C ARG A 30 17.41 4.53 -4.39
N LEU A 31 17.41 5.32 -3.34
CA LEU A 31 17.07 4.87 -1.99
C LEU A 31 15.79 5.55 -1.58
N TYR A 32 14.83 4.78 -1.08
CA TYR A 32 13.53 5.27 -0.66
C TYR A 32 13.38 5.19 0.85
N PHE A 33 12.88 6.25 1.45
CA PHE A 33 12.59 6.32 2.87
C PHE A 33 11.28 7.05 3.10
N GLN A 34 10.68 6.79 4.25
CA GLN A 34 9.53 7.54 4.75
C GLN A 34 9.98 8.36 5.94
N ARG A 35 9.49 9.58 6.06
CA ARG A 35 9.62 10.38 7.26
C ARG A 35 8.24 10.83 7.73
N TYR A 36 8.07 10.85 9.06
CA TYR A 36 6.84 11.32 9.67
C TYR A 36 7.15 12.32 10.74
N LYS A 37 6.30 13.31 10.82
CA LYS A 37 6.28 14.24 11.93
C LYS A 37 5.87 13.51 13.21
N ARG A 38 6.48 13.86 14.34
CA ARG A 38 6.22 13.19 15.61
C ARG A 38 4.76 13.22 16.04
N THR A 39 3.99 14.19 15.61
CA THR A 39 2.56 14.32 15.87
C THR A 39 1.69 13.38 15.04
N TRP A 40 2.28 12.64 14.08
CA TRP A 40 1.60 11.69 13.21
C TRP A 40 0.51 12.29 12.31
N ASP A 41 0.52 13.58 12.12
CA ASP A 41 -0.43 14.31 11.26
C ASP A 41 0.12 14.56 9.85
N GLU A 42 1.42 14.25 9.62
CA GLU A 42 2.09 14.54 8.35
C GLU A 42 3.17 13.50 8.04
N THR A 43 3.22 13.03 6.80
CA THR A 43 4.19 12.04 6.31
C THR A 43 4.63 12.35 4.89
N GLU A 44 5.88 11.98 4.57
CA GLU A 44 6.43 12.07 3.23
C GLU A 44 7.13 10.78 2.84
N ILE A 45 6.89 10.31 1.61
CA ILE A 45 7.67 9.27 0.94
C ILE A 45 8.69 9.98 0.07
N CYS A 46 9.96 9.72 0.33
CA CYS A 46 11.08 10.41 -0.30
C CYS A 46 11.96 9.42 -1.08
N MET A 47 12.58 9.92 -2.12
CA MET A 47 13.63 9.23 -2.87
C MET A 47 14.92 10.03 -2.78
N VAL A 48 16.02 9.33 -2.54
CA VAL A 48 17.39 9.85 -2.60
C VAL A 48 18.04 9.38 -3.88
N ASN A 49 18.62 10.29 -4.65
CA ASN A 49 19.62 9.93 -5.65
C ASN A 49 20.94 9.65 -4.93
N THR A 50 21.44 8.43 -4.96
CA THR A 50 22.64 8.02 -4.20
C THR A 50 23.93 8.59 -4.78
N GLU A 51 23.95 8.98 -6.05
CA GLU A 51 25.12 9.61 -6.69
C GLU A 51 25.26 11.08 -6.29
N THR A 52 24.16 11.83 -6.29
CA THR A 52 24.15 13.27 -6.00
C THR A 52 23.88 13.57 -4.52
N GLY A 53 23.13 12.70 -3.82
CA GLY A 53 22.64 12.92 -2.47
C GLY A 53 21.35 13.76 -2.42
N ASP A 54 20.78 14.10 -3.59
CA ASP A 54 19.56 14.90 -3.66
C ASP A 54 18.36 14.10 -3.13
N VAL A 55 17.54 14.77 -2.33
CA VAL A 55 16.30 14.23 -1.77
C VAL A 55 15.10 14.83 -2.49
N LYS A 56 14.25 13.98 -3.04
CA LYS A 56 12.98 14.36 -3.69
C LYS A 56 11.81 13.80 -2.90
N VAL A 57 10.83 14.62 -2.55
CA VAL A 57 9.55 14.17 -2.02
C VAL A 57 8.69 13.66 -3.18
N LEU A 58 8.25 12.40 -3.09
CA LEU A 58 7.40 11.76 -4.10
C LEU A 58 5.92 11.81 -3.72
N ILE A 59 5.62 11.53 -2.46
CA ILE A 59 4.25 11.55 -1.93
C ILE A 59 4.28 12.32 -0.61
N HIS A 60 3.39 13.27 -0.47
CA HIS A 60 3.15 13.99 0.78
C HIS A 60 1.69 13.79 1.19
N GLU A 61 1.48 13.51 2.46
CA GLU A 61 0.16 13.33 3.03
C GLU A 61 0.06 13.99 4.40
N GLU A 62 -1.05 14.70 4.60
CA GLU A 62 -1.40 15.35 5.86
C GLU A 62 -2.86 15.04 6.17
N ASP A 63 -3.17 14.71 7.43
CA ASP A 63 -4.53 14.54 7.92
C ASP A 63 -4.63 14.92 9.40
N LYS A 64 -5.81 15.32 9.82
CA LYS A 64 -6.09 15.76 11.20
C LYS A 64 -7.21 14.92 11.81
N PRO A 65 -7.05 14.48 13.05
CA PRO A 65 -5.98 14.84 13.99
C PRO A 65 -4.67 14.07 13.77
N TYR A 66 -4.70 12.93 13.07
CA TYR A 66 -3.52 12.10 12.77
C TYR A 66 -3.81 11.12 11.61
N LEU A 67 -2.74 10.68 10.96
CA LEU A 67 -2.78 9.61 9.95
C LEU A 67 -2.84 8.23 10.64
N ASP A 68 -3.69 7.32 10.17
CA ASP A 68 -3.68 5.93 10.64
C ASP A 68 -2.39 5.22 10.19
N TYR A 69 -1.48 5.03 11.14
CA TYR A 69 -0.20 4.35 10.88
C TYR A 69 -0.31 2.82 10.88
N GLN A 70 -1.38 2.24 11.43
CA GLN A 70 -1.53 0.78 11.57
C GLN A 70 -1.90 0.11 10.25
N MET A 71 -2.67 0.80 9.42
CA MET A 71 -3.11 0.28 8.12
C MET A 71 -2.34 0.85 6.93
N ARG A 72 -1.19 1.49 7.17
CA ARG A 72 -0.34 1.99 6.06
C ARG A 72 0.21 0.83 5.25
N ALA A 73 0.21 1.00 3.94
CA ALA A 73 0.84 0.06 3.03
C ALA A 73 1.54 0.83 1.90
N ILE A 74 2.81 0.49 1.70
CA ILE A 74 3.66 1.02 0.64
C ILE A 74 4.33 -0.16 -0.03
N HIS A 75 4.12 -0.30 -1.34
CA HIS A 75 4.75 -1.35 -2.14
C HIS A 75 5.46 -0.73 -3.34
N PHE A 76 6.75 -1.04 -3.48
CA PHE A 76 7.52 -0.65 -4.65
C PHE A 76 7.39 -1.74 -5.72
N LEU A 77 6.97 -1.34 -6.92
CA LEU A 77 6.77 -2.21 -8.06
C LEU A 77 7.77 -1.87 -9.15
N ASN A 78 8.10 -2.85 -9.99
CA ASN A 78 8.99 -2.66 -11.13
C ASN A 78 10.29 -1.93 -10.75
N ASP A 79 10.94 -2.41 -9.70
CA ASP A 79 12.17 -1.84 -9.16
C ASP A 79 12.06 -0.35 -8.79
N GLY A 80 10.98 0.02 -8.10
CA GLY A 80 10.74 1.40 -7.67
C GLY A 80 10.26 2.35 -8.78
N ASN A 81 9.99 1.84 -9.99
CA ASN A 81 9.41 2.67 -11.06
C ASN A 81 7.93 2.97 -10.82
N GLU A 82 7.29 2.24 -9.91
CA GLU A 82 5.94 2.50 -9.46
C GLU A 82 5.83 2.31 -7.95
N ILE A 83 4.94 3.07 -7.32
CA ILE A 83 4.67 3.02 -5.89
C ILE A 83 3.17 2.84 -5.71
N LEU A 84 2.78 1.71 -5.11
CA LEU A 84 1.41 1.48 -4.68
C LEU A 84 1.29 1.88 -3.21
N PHE A 85 0.51 2.91 -2.95
CA PHE A 85 0.37 3.54 -1.65
C PHE A 85 -1.09 3.50 -1.17
N ARG A 86 -1.30 3.11 0.10
CA ARG A 86 -2.61 3.19 0.73
C ARG A 86 -2.74 4.50 1.48
N SER A 87 -3.82 5.23 1.20
CA SER A 87 -4.12 6.54 1.75
C SER A 87 -5.56 6.64 2.20
N GLU A 88 -5.83 7.43 3.23
CA GLU A 88 -7.17 7.72 3.75
C GLU A 88 -7.66 9.13 3.40
N ARG A 89 -7.02 9.80 2.44
CA ARG A 89 -7.30 11.17 2.00
C ARG A 89 -8.76 11.47 1.61
N THR A 90 -9.56 10.44 1.40
CA THR A 90 -11.00 10.56 1.08
C THR A 90 -11.90 10.24 2.28
N GLY A 91 -11.33 10.03 3.47
CA GLY A 91 -12.00 9.55 4.67
C GLY A 91 -12.16 8.01 4.70
N TRP A 92 -11.67 7.30 3.67
CA TRP A 92 -11.65 5.85 3.55
C TRP A 92 -10.32 5.37 3.04
N GLY A 93 -9.85 4.23 3.56
CA GLY A 93 -8.57 3.67 3.12
C GLY A 93 -8.64 3.07 1.73
N HIS A 94 -7.86 3.61 0.80
CA HIS A 94 -7.81 3.18 -0.60
C HIS A 94 -6.40 3.13 -1.15
N TYR A 95 -6.21 2.35 -2.23
CA TYR A 95 -4.94 2.21 -2.92
C TYR A 95 -4.83 3.17 -4.11
N TYR A 96 -3.65 3.79 -4.21
CA TYR A 96 -3.25 4.75 -5.24
C TYR A 96 -1.93 4.31 -5.86
N LEU A 97 -1.86 4.29 -7.18
CA LEU A 97 -0.65 3.96 -7.93
C LEU A 97 0.02 5.24 -8.41
N TYR A 98 1.30 5.39 -8.09
CA TYR A 98 2.16 6.50 -8.50
C TYR A 98 3.27 6.00 -9.41
N ASP A 99 3.82 6.90 -10.24
CA ASP A 99 5.07 6.66 -10.95
C ASP A 99 6.30 6.93 -10.06
N LYS A 100 7.49 6.66 -10.59
CA LYS A 100 8.79 6.91 -9.92
C LYS A 100 9.04 8.38 -9.58
N ASP A 101 8.34 9.30 -10.23
CA ASP A 101 8.48 10.74 -10.04
C ASP A 101 7.48 11.32 -9.04
N GLY A 102 6.57 10.49 -8.51
CA GLY A 102 5.54 10.88 -7.55
C GLY A 102 4.25 11.39 -8.21
N ASN A 103 4.08 11.20 -9.53
CA ASN A 103 2.84 11.55 -10.19
C ASN A 103 1.81 10.43 -10.00
N LEU A 104 0.60 10.80 -9.63
CA LEU A 104 -0.51 9.86 -9.50
C LEU A 104 -0.90 9.31 -10.88
N LYS A 105 -0.73 7.99 -11.08
CA LYS A 105 -1.14 7.28 -12.28
C LYS A 105 -2.60 6.86 -12.24
N ASN A 106 -3.04 6.29 -11.10
CA ASN A 106 -4.37 5.74 -10.97
C ASN A 106 -4.82 5.66 -9.51
N GLN A 107 -6.10 5.92 -9.25
CA GLN A 107 -6.78 5.53 -8.03
C GLN A 107 -7.33 4.12 -8.23
N VAL A 108 -6.68 3.13 -7.61
CA VAL A 108 -6.96 1.69 -7.83
C VAL A 108 -8.30 1.28 -7.21
N THR A 109 -8.60 1.81 -6.02
CA THR A 109 -9.86 1.55 -5.30
C THR A 109 -10.50 2.86 -4.85
N SER A 110 -11.84 2.89 -4.77
CA SER A 110 -12.58 4.08 -4.33
C SER A 110 -13.94 3.71 -3.70
N GLY A 111 -14.55 4.65 -2.98
CA GLY A 111 -15.90 4.51 -2.45
C GLY A 111 -16.00 4.59 -0.92
N PRO A 112 -17.21 4.49 -0.35
CA PRO A 112 -17.44 4.56 1.10
C PRO A 112 -17.24 3.19 1.78
N TRP A 113 -16.02 2.63 1.69
CA TRP A 113 -15.62 1.35 2.25
C TRP A 113 -14.09 1.28 2.44
N VAL A 114 -13.58 0.31 3.15
CA VAL A 114 -12.16 0.19 3.47
C VAL A 114 -11.49 -0.88 2.60
N ALA A 115 -10.50 -0.48 1.80
CA ALA A 115 -9.53 -1.39 1.22
C ALA A 115 -8.46 -1.70 2.30
N GLY A 116 -8.50 -2.92 2.81
CA GLY A 116 -7.62 -3.42 3.86
C GLY A 116 -6.31 -4.01 3.30
N PRO A 117 -5.62 -4.87 4.07
CA PRO A 117 -4.32 -5.40 3.71
C PRO A 117 -4.28 -6.17 2.39
N ILE A 118 -3.22 -5.94 1.62
CA ILE A 118 -2.93 -6.72 0.40
C ILE A 118 -2.47 -8.12 0.79
N GLN A 119 -3.12 -9.12 0.20
CA GLN A 119 -2.77 -10.52 0.32
C GLN A 119 -1.74 -10.94 -0.73
N LYS A 120 -1.82 -10.33 -1.92
CA LYS A 120 -0.89 -10.61 -3.01
C LYS A 120 -0.88 -9.48 -4.04
N ILE A 121 0.30 -9.25 -4.63
CA ILE A 121 0.49 -8.42 -5.82
C ILE A 121 0.94 -9.35 -6.96
N ASP A 122 0.18 -9.37 -8.04
CA ASP A 122 0.53 -10.06 -9.29
C ASP A 122 1.00 -9.00 -10.30
N THR A 123 2.30 -8.74 -10.32
CA THR A 123 2.90 -7.72 -11.19
C THR A 123 2.78 -8.07 -12.66
N ALA A 124 2.79 -9.36 -13.00
CA ALA A 124 2.65 -9.83 -14.38
C ALA A 124 1.25 -9.57 -14.94
N LYS A 125 0.23 -9.75 -14.12
CA LYS A 125 -1.17 -9.48 -14.50
C LYS A 125 -1.60 -8.05 -14.20
N ARG A 126 -0.75 -7.28 -13.54
CA ARG A 126 -1.07 -5.93 -13.07
C ARG A 126 -2.29 -5.90 -12.15
N GLN A 127 -2.33 -6.81 -11.16
CA GLN A 127 -3.45 -6.98 -10.25
C GLN A 127 -3.00 -7.04 -8.79
N ILE A 128 -3.84 -6.56 -7.89
CA ILE A 128 -3.73 -6.79 -6.45
C ILE A 128 -4.91 -7.63 -5.95
N TYR A 129 -4.62 -8.47 -4.97
CA TYR A 129 -5.60 -9.20 -4.18
C TYR A 129 -5.52 -8.66 -2.77
N PHE A 130 -6.63 -8.26 -2.21
CA PHE A 130 -6.67 -7.60 -0.91
C PHE A 130 -7.98 -7.89 -0.20
N VAL A 131 -7.97 -7.82 1.11
CA VAL A 131 -9.20 -7.88 1.89
C VAL A 131 -9.84 -6.50 1.96
N GLY A 132 -11.17 -6.46 1.97
CA GLY A 132 -11.93 -5.23 2.12
C GLY A 132 -13.08 -5.41 3.10
N LEU A 133 -13.60 -4.29 3.59
CA LEU A 133 -14.64 -4.23 4.61
C LEU A 133 -15.69 -3.20 4.22
N GLY A 134 -16.97 -3.55 4.40
CA GLY A 134 -18.08 -2.62 4.28
C GLY A 134 -18.50 -2.22 2.87
N LYS A 135 -17.98 -2.89 1.81
CA LYS A 135 -18.35 -2.58 0.42
C LYS A 135 -19.69 -3.20 0.03
N GLU A 136 -19.96 -4.42 0.44
CA GLU A 136 -21.14 -5.17 0.04
C GLU A 136 -22.29 -4.95 1.03
N LYS A 137 -23.47 -4.58 0.53
CA LYS A 137 -24.64 -4.25 1.38
C LYS A 137 -25.23 -5.43 2.15
N ASN A 138 -25.02 -6.63 1.65
CA ASN A 138 -25.56 -7.88 2.20
C ASN A 138 -24.53 -8.68 2.99
N ILE A 139 -23.33 -8.14 3.18
CA ILE A 139 -22.26 -8.73 4.00
C ILE A 139 -22.06 -7.81 5.21
N ASP A 140 -21.88 -8.41 6.38
CA ASP A 140 -21.57 -7.65 7.59
C ASP A 140 -20.32 -6.78 7.36
N PRO A 141 -20.36 -5.46 7.64
CA PRO A 141 -19.26 -4.54 7.33
C PRO A 141 -17.97 -4.84 8.11
N TYR A 142 -18.01 -5.67 9.15
CA TYR A 142 -16.83 -6.09 9.89
C TYR A 142 -16.18 -7.37 9.36
N TYR A 143 -16.80 -8.06 8.39
CA TYR A 143 -16.23 -9.26 7.82
C TYR A 143 -15.18 -8.93 6.76
N TYR A 144 -14.07 -9.65 6.81
CA TYR A 144 -13.02 -9.60 5.80
C TYR A 144 -13.44 -10.38 4.56
N VAL A 145 -13.53 -9.72 3.43
CA VAL A 145 -13.86 -10.31 2.12
C VAL A 145 -12.72 -10.08 1.14
N LEU A 146 -12.44 -11.08 0.30
CA LEU A 146 -11.37 -10.96 -0.69
C LEU A 146 -11.86 -10.27 -1.95
N TYR A 147 -11.08 -9.29 -2.39
CA TYR A 147 -11.23 -8.59 -3.66
C TYR A 147 -9.98 -8.71 -4.53
N ARG A 148 -10.19 -8.53 -5.80
CA ARG A 148 -9.13 -8.29 -6.79
C ARG A 148 -9.36 -6.94 -7.46
N ALA A 149 -8.29 -6.15 -7.66
CA ALA A 149 -8.34 -4.91 -8.42
C ALA A 149 -7.26 -4.88 -9.50
N ASP A 150 -7.55 -4.19 -10.60
CA ASP A 150 -6.60 -3.91 -11.69
C ASP A 150 -5.83 -2.63 -11.35
N LEU A 151 -4.50 -2.67 -11.41
CA LEU A 151 -3.64 -1.53 -11.07
C LEU A 151 -3.77 -0.38 -12.06
N ASP A 152 -4.14 -0.66 -13.30
CA ASP A 152 -4.16 0.33 -14.38
C ASP A 152 -5.57 0.87 -14.67
N LYS A 153 -6.59 0.32 -14.01
CA LYS A 153 -7.97 0.75 -14.18
C LYS A 153 -8.56 1.29 -12.88
N LYS A 154 -9.09 2.49 -12.96
CA LYS A 154 -9.75 3.10 -11.82
C LYS A 154 -10.93 2.26 -11.35
N ASP A 155 -10.92 1.90 -10.07
CA ASP A 155 -12.00 1.21 -9.36
C ASP A 155 -12.50 -0.08 -10.05
N ALA A 156 -11.63 -0.75 -10.80
CA ALA A 156 -11.94 -2.05 -11.40
C ALA A 156 -11.76 -3.16 -10.36
N VAL A 157 -12.71 -3.23 -9.41
CA VAL A 157 -12.70 -4.13 -8.25
C VAL A 157 -13.69 -5.28 -8.47
N THR A 158 -13.23 -6.51 -8.25
CA THR A 158 -14.02 -7.74 -8.34
C THR A 158 -14.07 -8.42 -6.98
N LEU A 159 -15.25 -8.73 -6.48
CA LEU A 159 -15.46 -9.57 -5.30
C LEU A 159 -15.12 -11.03 -5.65
N LEU A 160 -14.36 -11.72 -4.80
CA LEU A 160 -13.95 -13.11 -4.99
C LEU A 160 -14.57 -14.07 -3.99
N THR A 161 -14.92 -13.61 -2.78
CA THR A 161 -15.54 -14.40 -1.70
C THR A 161 -16.87 -13.75 -1.32
N PRO A 162 -18.01 -14.16 -1.94
CA PRO A 162 -19.31 -13.49 -1.79
C PRO A 162 -20.12 -13.92 -0.57
N GLU A 163 -19.67 -14.93 0.19
CA GLU A 163 -20.35 -15.44 1.36
C GLU A 163 -20.38 -14.41 2.49
N ASN A 164 -21.52 -14.30 3.19
CA ASN A 164 -21.65 -13.42 4.35
C ASN A 164 -20.96 -14.04 5.58
N ALA A 165 -19.64 -13.98 5.57
CA ALA A 165 -18.75 -14.50 6.62
C ALA A 165 -17.40 -13.75 6.57
N SER A 166 -16.59 -13.95 7.58
CA SER A 166 -15.19 -13.48 7.55
C SER A 166 -14.33 -14.56 6.90
N HIS A 167 -13.50 -14.15 5.94
CA HIS A 167 -12.67 -15.01 5.11
C HIS A 167 -11.19 -14.92 5.49
N ASP A 168 -10.54 -16.07 5.60
CA ASP A 168 -9.09 -16.21 5.69
C ASP A 168 -8.59 -16.93 4.43
N VAL A 169 -7.78 -16.25 3.63
CA VAL A 169 -7.48 -16.67 2.28
C VAL A 169 -5.98 -16.88 2.07
N ALA A 170 -5.61 -18.05 1.54
CA ALA A 170 -4.26 -18.36 1.09
C ALA A 170 -4.21 -18.43 -0.44
N ILE A 171 -3.53 -17.49 -1.08
CA ILE A 171 -3.46 -17.38 -2.55
C ILE A 171 -2.22 -18.14 -3.06
N ALA A 172 -2.43 -19.04 -4.03
CA ALA A 172 -1.34 -19.79 -4.66
C ALA A 172 -0.32 -18.85 -5.36
N PRO A 173 0.98 -19.24 -5.44
CA PRO A 173 2.00 -18.45 -6.14
C PRO A 173 1.63 -18.07 -7.58
N SER A 174 0.91 -18.95 -8.29
CA SER A 174 0.46 -18.73 -9.66
C SER A 174 -0.70 -17.73 -9.80
N SER A 175 -1.33 -17.31 -8.70
CA SER A 175 -2.59 -16.53 -8.67
C SER A 175 -3.73 -17.18 -9.48
N ARG A 176 -3.69 -18.50 -9.69
CA ARG A 176 -4.76 -19.25 -10.39
C ARG A 176 -5.81 -19.80 -9.43
N TYR A 177 -5.39 -20.07 -8.20
CA TYR A 177 -6.20 -20.70 -7.17
C TYR A 177 -5.96 -19.99 -5.84
N PHE A 178 -6.92 -20.05 -4.98
CA PHE A 178 -6.78 -19.74 -3.56
C PHE A 178 -7.57 -20.76 -2.74
N VAL A 179 -7.17 -20.94 -1.51
CA VAL A 179 -7.95 -21.66 -0.50
C VAL A 179 -8.61 -20.59 0.36
N ASP A 180 -9.88 -20.75 0.58
CA ASP A 180 -10.71 -19.87 1.41
C ASP A 180 -11.24 -20.66 2.61
N SER A 181 -10.94 -20.18 3.80
CA SER A 181 -11.51 -20.67 5.04
C SER A 181 -12.40 -19.57 5.61
N TYR A 182 -13.70 -19.80 5.64
CA TYR A 182 -14.61 -18.76 6.11
C TYR A 182 -15.50 -19.23 7.25
N SER A 183 -15.82 -18.34 8.16
CA SER A 183 -16.65 -18.60 9.32
C SER A 183 -17.34 -17.33 9.82
N ARG A 184 -18.29 -17.50 10.69
CA ARG A 184 -18.92 -16.45 11.51
C ARG A 184 -19.40 -17.06 12.82
N VAL A 185 -19.92 -16.24 13.73
CA VAL A 185 -20.30 -16.66 15.10
C VAL A 185 -21.28 -17.86 15.12
N ASP A 186 -22.17 -17.94 14.15
CA ASP A 186 -23.21 -18.97 14.01
C ASP A 186 -22.94 -19.95 12.85
N LEU A 187 -21.73 -19.92 12.27
CA LEU A 187 -21.30 -20.79 11.18
C LEU A 187 -19.93 -21.38 11.50
N GLU A 188 -19.85 -22.72 11.56
CA GLU A 188 -18.58 -23.43 11.70
C GLU A 188 -17.67 -23.12 10.50
N PRO A 189 -16.32 -23.21 10.67
CA PRO A 189 -15.39 -23.02 9.58
C PRO A 189 -15.67 -23.95 8.39
N VAL A 190 -15.76 -23.35 7.20
CA VAL A 190 -15.92 -24.02 5.90
C VAL A 190 -14.68 -23.76 5.07
N ASN A 191 -14.20 -24.79 4.33
CA ASN A 191 -13.04 -24.70 3.44
C ASN A 191 -13.42 -25.10 2.02
#